data_facaf2181b76df09f2f8d2c834bc6c17
#
_entry.id   facaf2181b76df09f2f8d2c834bc6c17
#
_cell.length_a   1.000
_cell.length_b   1.000
_cell.length_c   1.000
_cell.angle_alpha   90.00
_cell.angle_beta   90.00
_cell.angle_gamma   90.00
#
_symmetry.space_group_name_H-M   'P 1'
#
loop_
_entity.id
_entity.type
_entity.pdbx_description
1 polymer ?
#
loop_
_entity_poly.entity_id
_entity_poly.type
_entity_poly.pdbx_seq_one_letter_code
_entity_poly.pdbx_strand_id
1 'polypeptide(L)'
;MSRSVALTAGAIVAAVALAGCGLGAGKGTSGVTLTVTRDFGGAPVASVAAGHVAGAQTVMRMLERSFRVTTRYGGGFVQSINGLSGSASRRDWFYYINGVQAALGAAGTAVHHGDRIWWDLHDWTATDSIPAVVGSFPEPFLHGKGGRRWPTTLACAPDTRSACQRVASELKAVGVPAATQVIGSASGTDSIAVVVGTWKDVQGQLAARLIGDGPASSGIYARFTGAAGGTLDLLDPKGHVVRTLGSGAGLIAATAQGSAAPTWLITGTDAAGVSAGAAALAPARLQNHFALAVQGATNLPLPLEAAS
;
A
#
# COMPACT_ATOMS: atom_id res chain seq x y z
N MET A 1 30.87 -45.51 -80.62
CA MET A 1 29.57 -44.99 -80.15
C MET A 1 29.72 -44.88 -78.64
N SER A 2 30.16 -43.74 -78.14
CA SER A 2 30.39 -43.46 -76.72
C SER A 2 29.33 -42.47 -76.27
N ARG A 3 28.55 -42.82 -75.30
CA ARG A 3 27.58 -41.92 -74.61
C ARG A 3 28.21 -41.37 -73.31
N SER A 4 28.47 -40.11 -73.32
CA SER A 4 28.91 -39.37 -72.13
C SER A 4 27.73 -39.07 -71.24
N VAL A 5 27.83 -39.47 -69.99
CA VAL A 5 26.86 -39.15 -68.90
C VAL A 5 27.41 -37.97 -68.16
N ALA A 6 26.72 -36.83 -68.23
CA ALA A 6 27.02 -35.65 -67.44
C ALA A 6 26.36 -35.77 -66.01
N LEU A 7 27.16 -35.75 -64.96
CA LEU A 7 26.70 -35.61 -63.58
C LEU A 7 26.52 -34.14 -63.26
N THR A 8 25.31 -33.72 -63.03
CA THR A 8 24.98 -32.42 -62.44
C THR A 8 25.02 -32.51 -60.92
N ALA A 9 26.01 -31.90 -60.31
CA ALA A 9 26.09 -31.74 -58.86
C ALA A 9 25.16 -30.60 -58.41
N GLY A 10 24.05 -30.96 -57.74
CA GLY A 10 23.15 -30.01 -57.10
C GLY A 10 23.70 -29.58 -55.74
N ALA A 11 24.06 -28.31 -55.62
CA ALA A 11 24.44 -27.70 -54.36
C ALA A 11 23.18 -27.41 -53.52
N ILE A 12 22.98 -28.14 -52.43
CA ILE A 12 21.96 -27.87 -51.46
C ILE A 12 22.50 -26.80 -50.47
N VAL A 13 22.04 -25.56 -50.61
CA VAL A 13 22.27 -24.49 -49.63
C VAL A 13 21.32 -24.70 -48.48
N ALA A 14 21.82 -25.21 -47.37
CA ALA A 14 21.08 -25.29 -46.13
C ALA A 14 20.99 -23.89 -45.48
N ALA A 15 19.84 -23.23 -45.60
CA ALA A 15 19.57 -22.00 -44.88
C ALA A 15 19.33 -22.36 -43.40
N VAL A 16 20.32 -22.15 -42.54
CA VAL A 16 20.20 -22.22 -41.09
C VAL A 16 19.43 -20.99 -40.65
N ALA A 17 18.12 -21.12 -40.43
CA ALA A 17 17.31 -20.13 -39.75
C ALA A 17 17.79 -20.03 -38.30
N LEU A 18 18.56 -19.01 -37.97
CA LEU A 18 18.83 -18.58 -36.59
C LEU A 18 17.50 -18.16 -35.98
N ALA A 19 16.81 -19.09 -35.32
CA ALA A 19 15.76 -18.79 -34.38
C ALA A 19 16.41 -18.06 -33.19
N GLY A 20 16.62 -16.76 -33.32
CA GLY A 20 16.96 -15.89 -32.21
C GLY A 20 15.88 -16.05 -31.17
N CYS A 21 16.22 -16.68 -30.02
CA CYS A 21 15.42 -16.58 -28.83
C CYS A 21 15.20 -15.10 -28.55
N GLY A 22 14.06 -14.60 -28.97
CA GLY A 22 13.65 -13.23 -28.67
C GLY A 22 13.49 -13.07 -27.19
N LEU A 23 14.58 -12.69 -26.51
CA LEU A 23 14.52 -12.03 -25.22
C LEU A 23 13.86 -10.66 -25.45
N GLY A 24 12.63 -10.68 -25.92
CA GLY A 24 11.81 -9.49 -26.06
C GLY A 24 11.65 -8.84 -24.69
N ALA A 25 11.56 -7.52 -24.68
CA ALA A 25 11.39 -6.69 -23.49
C ALA A 25 10.09 -7.00 -22.69
N GLY A 26 9.50 -8.18 -22.82
CA GLY A 26 8.23 -8.56 -22.21
C GLY A 26 7.06 -7.67 -22.69
N LYS A 27 5.83 -8.03 -22.34
CA LYS A 27 4.67 -7.16 -22.61
C LYS A 27 4.78 -5.93 -21.71
N GLY A 28 4.74 -4.74 -22.33
CA GLY A 28 4.64 -3.49 -21.59
C GLY A 28 3.37 -3.46 -20.74
N THR A 29 3.39 -2.64 -19.71
CA THR A 29 2.25 -2.41 -18.83
C THR A 29 1.80 -0.95 -18.86
N SER A 30 0.66 -0.62 -18.28
CA SER A 30 0.07 0.72 -18.33
C SER A 30 -0.66 1.06 -17.04
N GLY A 31 -1.06 2.33 -16.89
CA GLY A 31 -1.82 2.79 -15.75
C GLY A 31 -1.02 2.87 -14.45
N VAL A 32 0.31 2.87 -14.53
CA VAL A 32 1.19 2.91 -13.38
C VAL A 32 1.38 4.35 -12.92
N THR A 33 1.29 4.59 -11.62
CA THR A 33 1.63 5.87 -11.01
C THR A 33 2.82 5.73 -10.08
N LEU A 34 3.69 6.75 -10.06
CA LEU A 34 4.83 6.83 -9.17
C LEU A 34 4.75 8.17 -8.41
N THR A 35 4.56 8.11 -7.12
CA THR A 35 4.46 9.26 -6.22
C THR A 35 5.63 9.25 -5.26
N VAL A 36 6.20 10.42 -5.01
CA VAL A 36 7.28 10.65 -4.05
C VAL A 36 6.84 11.73 -3.07
N THR A 37 6.90 11.40 -1.79
CA THR A 37 6.55 12.31 -0.69
C THR A 37 7.62 12.27 0.39
N ARG A 38 7.46 13.08 1.42
CA ARG A 38 8.20 13.02 2.65
C ARG A 38 7.28 13.27 3.84
N ASP A 39 7.78 12.96 5.03
CA ASP A 39 7.09 13.21 6.30
C ASP A 39 5.73 12.51 6.34
N PHE A 40 5.73 11.18 6.11
CA PHE A 40 4.55 10.31 6.11
C PHE A 40 3.45 10.79 5.15
N GLY A 41 3.88 11.22 3.95
CA GLY A 41 2.97 11.72 2.93
C GLY A 41 2.56 13.19 3.10
N GLY A 42 2.94 13.83 4.22
CA GLY A 42 2.55 15.20 4.55
C GLY A 42 3.07 16.25 3.58
N ALA A 43 4.20 15.99 2.91
CA ALA A 43 4.78 16.91 1.94
C ALA A 43 5.05 16.23 0.59
N PRO A 44 4.35 16.61 -0.48
CA PRO A 44 4.60 16.10 -1.82
C PRO A 44 5.96 16.57 -2.35
N VAL A 45 6.67 15.67 -3.06
CA VAL A 45 7.97 15.95 -3.69
C VAL A 45 7.86 15.89 -5.21
N ALA A 46 7.32 14.79 -5.75
CA ALA A 46 7.16 14.59 -7.19
C ALA A 46 6.11 13.51 -7.47
N SER A 47 5.54 13.53 -8.66
CA SER A 47 4.62 12.50 -9.12
C SER A 47 4.69 12.37 -10.63
N VAL A 48 4.53 11.14 -11.14
CA VAL A 48 4.41 10.86 -12.56
C VAL A 48 3.38 9.76 -12.79
N ALA A 49 2.54 9.93 -13.81
CA ALA A 49 1.66 8.90 -14.30
C ALA A 49 2.24 8.35 -15.61
N ALA A 50 2.57 7.06 -15.64
CA ALA A 50 3.12 6.40 -16.81
C ALA A 50 2.00 5.71 -17.59
N GLY A 51 1.62 6.27 -18.72
CA GLY A 51 0.65 5.67 -19.66
C GLY A 51 1.14 4.35 -20.26
N HIS A 52 2.46 4.19 -20.39
CA HIS A 52 3.11 2.96 -20.83
C HIS A 52 4.43 2.75 -20.08
N VAL A 53 4.64 1.55 -19.60
CA VAL A 53 5.87 1.10 -18.93
C VAL A 53 6.39 -0.10 -19.72
N ALA A 54 7.64 -0.05 -20.17
CA ALA A 54 8.26 -1.14 -20.94
C ALA A 54 8.27 -2.44 -20.12
N GLY A 55 8.20 -3.58 -20.79
CA GLY A 55 8.31 -4.89 -20.14
C GLY A 55 9.62 -5.05 -19.37
N ALA A 56 9.63 -5.97 -18.41
CA ALA A 56 10.74 -6.21 -17.49
C ALA A 56 11.21 -4.97 -16.71
N GLN A 57 10.31 -3.98 -16.51
CA GLN A 57 10.59 -2.81 -15.71
C GLN A 57 10.53 -3.17 -14.21
N THR A 58 11.54 -2.73 -13.46
CA THR A 58 11.53 -2.79 -12.01
C THR A 58 11.15 -1.44 -11.42
N VAL A 59 10.73 -1.44 -10.15
CA VAL A 59 10.42 -0.21 -9.39
C VAL A 59 11.63 0.74 -9.40
N MET A 60 12.84 0.21 -9.21
CA MET A 60 14.08 1.01 -9.26
C MET A 60 14.29 1.66 -10.63
N ARG A 61 14.19 0.88 -11.71
CA ARG A 61 14.36 1.43 -13.06
C ARG A 61 13.32 2.49 -13.40
N MET A 62 12.08 2.30 -12.93
CA MET A 62 11.03 3.32 -13.11
C MET A 62 11.37 4.59 -12.33
N LEU A 63 11.86 4.47 -11.10
CA LEU A 63 12.26 5.59 -10.27
C LEU A 63 13.40 6.38 -10.92
N GLU A 64 14.47 5.69 -11.37
CA GLU A 64 15.66 6.29 -12.00
C GLU A 64 15.36 6.98 -13.34
N ARG A 65 14.37 6.47 -14.09
CA ARG A 65 13.93 7.11 -15.35
C ARG A 65 13.09 8.36 -15.11
N SER A 66 12.41 8.42 -13.97
CA SER A 66 11.48 9.50 -13.67
C SER A 66 12.13 10.64 -12.89
N PHE A 67 13.16 10.33 -12.06
CA PHE A 67 13.74 11.29 -11.13
C PHE A 67 15.25 11.11 -11.05
N ARG A 68 15.94 12.13 -10.49
CA ARG A 68 17.36 12.02 -10.14
C ARG A 68 17.50 11.17 -8.88
N VAL A 69 18.14 10.01 -9.00
CA VAL A 69 18.29 9.05 -7.90
C VAL A 69 19.77 8.82 -7.64
N THR A 70 20.16 8.77 -6.38
CA THR A 70 21.45 8.20 -5.95
C THR A 70 21.21 6.97 -5.11
N THR A 71 22.06 5.98 -5.25
CA THR A 71 21.93 4.70 -4.57
C THR A 71 23.20 4.36 -3.78
N ARG A 72 23.08 3.43 -2.83
CA ARG A 72 24.18 2.80 -2.10
C ARG A 72 24.14 1.28 -2.24
N TYR A 73 25.17 0.62 -1.79
CA TYR A 73 25.27 -0.85 -1.75
C TYR A 73 25.00 -1.51 -3.10
N GLY A 74 25.69 -1.04 -4.14
CA GLY A 74 25.55 -1.61 -5.48
C GLY A 74 24.19 -1.40 -6.15
N GLY A 75 23.46 -0.35 -5.80
CA GLY A 75 22.15 -0.02 -6.35
C GLY A 75 20.96 -0.60 -5.58
N GLY A 76 21.21 -1.33 -4.50
CA GLY A 76 20.12 -1.96 -3.73
C GLY A 76 19.35 -1.02 -2.80
N PHE A 77 19.93 0.14 -2.46
CA PHE A 77 19.35 1.08 -1.49
C PHE A 77 19.29 2.50 -2.08
N VAL A 78 18.13 3.13 -2.03
CA VAL A 78 17.94 4.51 -2.47
C VAL A 78 18.47 5.46 -1.39
N GLN A 79 19.49 6.25 -1.74
CA GLN A 79 20.07 7.25 -0.85
C GLN A 79 19.37 8.59 -0.98
N SER A 80 19.12 9.04 -2.23
CA SER A 80 18.40 10.30 -2.46
C SER A 80 17.50 10.23 -3.68
N ILE A 81 16.41 10.99 -3.63
CA ILE A 81 15.52 11.26 -4.77
C ILE A 81 15.42 12.78 -4.92
N ASN A 82 15.73 13.31 -6.12
CA ASN A 82 15.72 14.74 -6.43
C ASN A 82 16.53 15.61 -5.45
N GLY A 83 17.63 15.05 -4.90
CA GLY A 83 18.49 15.72 -3.95
C GLY A 83 18.04 15.65 -2.49
N LEU A 84 16.86 15.11 -2.20
CA LEU A 84 16.45 14.82 -0.82
C LEU A 84 17.05 13.49 -0.39
N SER A 85 17.83 13.51 0.68
CA SER A 85 18.52 12.33 1.20
C SER A 85 17.96 11.89 2.54
N GLY A 86 18.00 10.59 2.80
CA GLY A 86 17.95 10.06 4.14
C GLY A 86 19.09 10.62 5.00
N SER A 87 18.99 10.49 6.30
CA SER A 87 19.99 10.98 7.24
C SER A 87 20.38 9.92 8.26
N ALA A 88 21.56 10.09 8.86
CA ALA A 88 22.01 9.26 9.99
C ALA A 88 21.08 9.34 11.22
N SER A 89 20.15 10.29 11.25
CA SER A 89 19.13 10.48 12.28
C SER A 89 17.84 9.70 12.00
N ARG A 90 17.96 8.46 11.52
CA ARG A 90 16.83 7.55 11.31
C ARG A 90 15.77 8.06 10.33
N ARG A 91 16.16 8.71 9.25
CA ARG A 91 15.28 9.06 8.13
C ARG A 91 15.76 8.36 6.88
N ASP A 92 14.92 7.52 6.30
CA ASP A 92 15.23 6.77 5.09
C ASP A 92 14.05 6.71 4.12
N TRP A 93 14.33 6.26 2.89
CA TRP A 93 13.35 6.06 1.85
C TRP A 93 12.70 4.68 1.98
N PHE A 94 11.40 4.67 2.17
CA PHE A 94 10.56 3.48 2.12
C PHE A 94 9.65 3.52 0.90
N TYR A 95 9.23 2.35 0.40
CA TYR A 95 8.30 2.34 -0.70
C TYR A 95 7.20 1.30 -0.53
N TYR A 96 6.06 1.64 -1.12
CA TYR A 96 4.84 0.88 -1.08
C TYR A 96 4.38 0.62 -2.51
N ILE A 97 3.81 -0.55 -2.76
CA ILE A 97 3.09 -0.85 -3.99
C ILE A 97 1.65 -1.14 -3.62
N ASN A 98 0.73 -0.40 -4.20
CA ASN A 98 -0.69 -0.54 -3.92
C ASN A 98 -1.00 -0.42 -2.42
N GLY A 99 -0.29 0.45 -1.70
CA GLY A 99 -0.46 0.64 -0.27
C GLY A 99 0.10 -0.46 0.63
N VAL A 100 0.88 -1.40 0.09
CA VAL A 100 1.54 -2.46 0.85
C VAL A 100 3.04 -2.24 0.79
N GLN A 101 3.70 -2.29 1.95
CA GLN A 101 5.16 -2.17 2.04
C GLN A 101 5.83 -3.28 1.21
N ALA A 102 6.83 -2.90 0.45
CA ALA A 102 7.57 -3.85 -0.35
C ALA A 102 8.48 -4.71 0.52
N ALA A 103 8.40 -6.03 0.33
CA ALA A 103 9.23 -6.99 1.05
C ALA A 103 10.62 -7.17 0.42
N LEU A 104 10.81 -6.73 -0.82
CA LEU A 104 12.06 -6.84 -1.59
C LEU A 104 12.58 -5.45 -1.94
N GLY A 105 13.89 -5.35 -2.19
CA GLY A 105 14.48 -4.14 -2.73
C GLY A 105 13.89 -3.77 -4.10
N ALA A 106 13.83 -2.47 -4.39
CA ALA A 106 13.19 -1.93 -5.59
C ALA A 106 13.80 -2.44 -6.92
N ALA A 107 15.08 -2.84 -6.91
CA ALA A 107 15.75 -3.41 -8.06
C ALA A 107 15.25 -4.82 -8.44
N GLY A 108 14.74 -5.58 -7.45
CA GLY A 108 14.19 -6.92 -7.64
C GLY A 108 12.65 -6.95 -7.77
N THR A 109 11.97 -5.82 -7.63
CA THR A 109 10.51 -5.76 -7.63
C THR A 109 9.98 -5.34 -9.01
N ALA A 110 9.21 -6.22 -9.65
CA ALA A 110 8.60 -5.95 -10.96
C ALA A 110 7.41 -4.98 -10.83
N VAL A 111 7.18 -4.22 -11.89
CA VAL A 111 6.03 -3.30 -12.01
C VAL A 111 4.91 -3.99 -12.80
N HIS A 112 3.68 -3.91 -12.32
CA HIS A 112 2.50 -4.49 -12.94
C HIS A 112 1.49 -3.43 -13.39
N HIS A 113 0.50 -3.86 -14.17
CA HIS A 113 -0.59 -2.99 -14.63
C HIS A 113 -1.35 -2.39 -13.45
N GLY A 114 -1.56 -1.07 -13.50
CA GLY A 114 -2.32 -0.35 -12.50
C GLY A 114 -1.59 -0.09 -11.18
N ASP A 115 -0.32 -0.50 -11.05
CA ASP A 115 0.41 -0.32 -9.80
C ASP A 115 0.50 1.16 -9.40
N ARG A 116 0.22 1.43 -8.14
CA ARG A 116 0.48 2.69 -7.45
C ARG A 116 1.73 2.54 -6.62
N ILE A 117 2.85 3.04 -7.12
CA ILE A 117 4.15 3.01 -6.46
C ILE A 117 4.30 4.31 -5.69
N TRP A 118 4.52 4.21 -4.38
CA TRP A 118 4.65 5.37 -3.52
C TRP A 118 5.93 5.29 -2.70
N TRP A 119 6.83 6.25 -2.87
CA TRP A 119 8.04 6.43 -2.08
C TRP A 119 7.82 7.54 -1.06
N ASP A 120 8.22 7.30 0.18
CA ASP A 120 8.17 8.30 1.24
C ASP A 120 9.47 8.33 2.05
N LEU A 121 9.97 9.55 2.29
CA LEU A 121 11.12 9.80 3.15
C LEU A 121 10.62 10.14 4.54
N HIS A 122 10.71 9.21 5.49
CA HIS A 122 10.22 9.45 6.83
C HIS A 122 11.16 8.95 7.94
N ASP A 123 10.87 9.41 9.15
CA ASP A 123 11.53 8.98 10.39
C ASP A 123 11.05 7.57 10.75
N TRP A 124 11.99 6.66 11.02
CA TRP A 124 11.70 5.28 11.41
C TRP A 124 12.08 5.00 12.89
N THR A 125 12.11 6.05 13.74
CA THR A 125 12.47 5.91 15.17
C THR A 125 11.48 5.02 15.91
N ALA A 126 10.18 5.16 15.67
CA ALA A 126 9.15 4.36 16.34
C ALA A 126 8.98 2.96 15.70
N THR A 127 9.20 2.84 14.39
CA THR A 127 9.16 1.58 13.67
C THR A 127 9.87 1.68 12.33
N ASP A 128 10.54 0.62 11.93
CA ASP A 128 11.14 0.43 10.60
C ASP A 128 10.20 -0.34 9.63
N SER A 129 9.03 -0.73 10.12
CA SER A 129 8.05 -1.48 9.34
C SER A 129 6.64 -0.89 9.48
N ILE A 130 6.09 -0.44 8.36
CA ILE A 130 4.70 0.01 8.22
C ILE A 130 4.05 -0.87 7.16
N PRO A 131 3.49 -2.03 7.53
CA PRO A 131 3.11 -3.08 6.58
C PRO A 131 2.09 -2.67 5.53
N ALA A 132 1.19 -1.74 5.88
CA ALA A 132 0.19 -1.23 4.94
C ALA A 132 -0.20 0.21 5.29
N VAL A 133 -0.60 0.97 4.26
CA VAL A 133 -1.01 2.37 4.36
C VAL A 133 -2.35 2.58 3.63
N VAL A 134 -3.14 3.53 4.09
CA VAL A 134 -4.46 3.81 3.49
C VAL A 134 -4.39 4.78 2.31
N GLY A 135 -3.27 5.46 2.14
CA GLY A 135 -3.09 6.56 1.18
C GLY A 135 -3.10 6.17 -0.29
N SER A 136 -3.03 4.90 -0.58
CA SER A 136 -3.18 4.37 -1.94
C SER A 136 -4.61 3.96 -2.30
N PHE A 137 -5.59 4.15 -1.41
CA PHE A 137 -6.98 3.78 -1.69
C PHE A 137 -7.44 4.30 -3.09
N PRO A 138 -8.12 3.49 -3.92
CA PRO A 138 -8.72 2.17 -3.65
C PRO A 138 -7.76 0.97 -3.77
N GLU A 139 -6.45 1.17 -3.83
CA GLU A 139 -5.51 0.07 -3.68
C GLU A 139 -5.34 -0.32 -2.20
N PRO A 140 -5.08 -1.60 -1.92
CA PRO A 140 -4.75 -2.74 -2.81
C PRO A 140 -5.96 -3.52 -3.34
N PHE A 141 -7.17 -3.02 -3.19
CA PHE A 141 -8.40 -3.75 -3.52
C PHE A 141 -8.56 -4.01 -5.03
N LEU A 142 -8.02 -3.15 -5.89
CA LEU A 142 -8.17 -3.27 -7.34
C LEU A 142 -7.10 -4.15 -7.98
N HIS A 143 -5.83 -3.94 -7.64
CA HIS A 143 -4.70 -4.62 -8.30
C HIS A 143 -3.91 -5.54 -7.36
N GLY A 144 -4.11 -5.44 -6.03
CA GLY A 144 -3.48 -6.32 -5.06
C GLY A 144 -1.97 -6.15 -4.97
N LYS A 145 -1.21 -7.25 -4.94
CA LYS A 145 0.25 -7.26 -4.84
C LYS A 145 0.86 -8.19 -5.87
N GLY A 146 1.90 -7.72 -6.56
CA GLY A 146 2.62 -8.53 -7.55
C GLY A 146 1.74 -8.97 -8.73
N GLY A 147 0.80 -8.12 -9.18
CA GLY A 147 -0.14 -8.42 -10.26
C GLY A 147 -1.27 -9.39 -9.86
N ARG A 148 -1.37 -9.77 -8.58
CA ARG A 148 -2.42 -10.65 -8.07
C ARG A 148 -3.40 -9.88 -7.20
N ARG A 149 -4.65 -9.79 -7.65
CA ARG A 149 -5.74 -9.20 -6.87
C ARG A 149 -6.17 -10.16 -5.76
N TRP A 150 -6.45 -9.59 -4.58
CA TRP A 150 -7.04 -10.31 -3.46
C TRP A 150 -8.56 -10.16 -3.42
N PRO A 151 -9.32 -11.20 -3.06
CA PRO A 151 -10.72 -11.06 -2.69
C PRO A 151 -10.86 -10.09 -1.51
N THR A 152 -12.02 -9.44 -1.41
CA THR A 152 -12.32 -8.52 -0.33
C THR A 152 -13.48 -9.03 0.50
N THR A 153 -13.31 -9.06 1.82
CA THR A 153 -14.36 -9.36 2.78
C THR A 153 -14.65 -8.14 3.64
N LEU A 154 -15.91 -7.91 3.97
CA LEU A 154 -16.38 -6.82 4.81
C LEU A 154 -17.01 -7.40 6.08
N ALA A 155 -16.31 -7.31 7.21
CA ALA A 155 -16.75 -7.83 8.50
C ALA A 155 -17.30 -6.69 9.37
N CYS A 156 -18.55 -6.81 9.80
CA CYS A 156 -19.29 -5.73 10.43
C CYS A 156 -19.81 -6.11 11.82
N ALA A 157 -19.67 -5.20 12.78
CA ALA A 157 -20.34 -5.32 14.07
C ALA A 157 -21.83 -4.97 13.92
N PRO A 158 -22.71 -5.65 14.69
CA PRO A 158 -24.16 -5.45 14.59
C PRO A 158 -24.58 -4.00 14.85
N ASP A 159 -23.94 -3.34 15.81
CA ASP A 159 -24.30 -1.99 16.26
C ASP A 159 -23.80 -0.86 15.34
N THR A 160 -22.99 -1.20 14.33
CA THR A 160 -22.45 -0.24 13.34
C THR A 160 -22.95 -0.49 11.92
N ARG A 161 -24.14 -1.04 11.78
CA ARG A 161 -24.72 -1.46 10.48
C ARG A 161 -24.76 -0.35 9.44
N SER A 162 -25.14 0.87 9.80
CA SER A 162 -25.21 2.01 8.87
C SER A 162 -23.82 2.41 8.36
N ALA A 163 -22.82 2.42 9.24
CA ALA A 163 -21.42 2.67 8.83
C ALA A 163 -20.91 1.56 7.91
N CYS A 164 -21.24 0.31 8.21
CA CYS A 164 -20.89 -0.83 7.37
C CYS A 164 -21.53 -0.73 5.95
N GLN A 165 -22.80 -0.36 5.87
CA GLN A 165 -23.47 -0.15 4.58
C GLN A 165 -22.82 0.98 3.78
N ARG A 166 -22.39 2.06 4.45
CA ARG A 166 -21.64 3.15 3.80
C ARG A 166 -20.31 2.62 3.26
N VAL A 167 -19.52 1.89 4.04
CA VAL A 167 -18.27 1.30 3.59
C VAL A 167 -18.49 0.38 2.39
N ALA A 168 -19.53 -0.46 2.41
CA ALA A 168 -19.90 -1.31 1.27
C ALA A 168 -20.19 -0.47 0.01
N SER A 169 -20.90 0.65 0.17
CA SER A 169 -21.23 1.57 -0.92
C SER A 169 -19.98 2.26 -1.49
N GLU A 170 -19.07 2.73 -0.64
CA GLU A 170 -17.82 3.36 -1.07
C GLU A 170 -16.90 2.35 -1.79
N LEU A 171 -16.77 1.13 -1.28
CA LEU A 171 -16.03 0.07 -1.97
C LEU A 171 -16.64 -0.25 -3.34
N LYS A 172 -17.97 -0.36 -3.42
CA LYS A 172 -18.68 -0.59 -4.68
C LYS A 172 -18.49 0.57 -5.66
N ALA A 173 -18.52 1.80 -5.19
CA ALA A 173 -18.33 3.00 -6.03
C ALA A 173 -16.97 3.05 -6.71
N VAL A 174 -15.92 2.47 -6.07
CA VAL A 174 -14.58 2.35 -6.64
C VAL A 174 -14.34 1.01 -7.35
N GLY A 175 -15.38 0.21 -7.61
CA GLY A 175 -15.28 -1.05 -8.36
C GLY A 175 -14.80 -2.26 -7.55
N VAL A 176 -14.92 -2.22 -6.22
CA VAL A 176 -14.51 -3.31 -5.32
C VAL A 176 -15.75 -4.05 -4.80
N PRO A 177 -16.06 -5.25 -5.33
CA PRO A 177 -17.06 -6.11 -4.72
C PRO A 177 -16.52 -6.68 -3.40
N ALA A 178 -17.30 -6.62 -2.33
CA ALA A 178 -16.96 -7.16 -1.03
C ALA A 178 -18.04 -8.12 -0.53
N ALA A 179 -17.63 -9.29 -0.07
CA ALA A 179 -18.53 -10.25 0.59
C ALA A 179 -18.72 -9.84 2.05
N THR A 180 -19.96 -9.59 2.47
CA THR A 180 -20.26 -9.20 3.86
C THR A 180 -20.32 -10.42 4.78
N GLN A 181 -19.70 -10.31 5.95
CA GLN A 181 -19.70 -11.33 6.99
C GLN A 181 -19.77 -10.70 8.39
N VAL A 182 -19.98 -11.52 9.42
CA VAL A 182 -19.96 -11.08 10.81
C VAL A 182 -18.51 -11.01 11.32
N ILE A 183 -18.21 -10.07 12.22
CA ILE A 183 -16.89 -10.01 12.89
C ILE A 183 -16.64 -11.36 13.62
N GLY A 184 -15.40 -11.84 13.50
CA GLY A 184 -15.00 -13.14 14.07
C GLY A 184 -15.05 -14.29 13.08
N SER A 185 -15.66 -14.11 11.91
CA SER A 185 -15.49 -15.08 10.80
C SER A 185 -14.05 -15.04 10.33
N ALA A 186 -13.45 -16.22 10.09
CA ALA A 186 -12.07 -16.28 9.62
C ALA A 186 -11.96 -15.67 8.21
N SER A 187 -11.17 -14.62 8.09
CA SER A 187 -10.69 -14.15 6.78
C SER A 187 -9.42 -14.93 6.46
N GLY A 188 -9.33 -15.51 5.27
CA GLY A 188 -8.10 -16.19 4.85
C GLY A 188 -6.94 -15.20 4.73
N THR A 189 -5.70 -15.69 4.85
CA THR A 189 -4.47 -14.89 4.68
C THR A 189 -4.34 -14.26 3.28
N ASP A 190 -5.09 -14.79 2.31
CA ASP A 190 -5.12 -14.38 0.91
C ASP A 190 -6.35 -13.51 0.55
N SER A 191 -6.99 -12.88 1.53
CA SER A 191 -8.10 -11.94 1.31
C SER A 191 -7.92 -10.68 2.15
N ILE A 192 -8.24 -9.52 1.55
CA ILE A 192 -8.27 -8.26 2.30
C ILE A 192 -9.52 -8.27 3.16
N ALA A 193 -9.34 -8.15 4.47
CA ALA A 193 -10.45 -7.95 5.40
C ALA A 193 -10.65 -6.45 5.65
N VAL A 194 -11.88 -5.96 5.50
CA VAL A 194 -12.30 -4.64 5.96
C VAL A 194 -13.20 -4.86 7.17
N VAL A 195 -12.74 -4.43 8.35
CA VAL A 195 -13.43 -4.65 9.62
C VAL A 195 -14.04 -3.32 10.08
N VAL A 196 -15.36 -3.32 10.33
CA VAL A 196 -16.12 -2.12 10.72
C VAL A 196 -16.81 -2.37 12.06
N GLY A 197 -16.45 -1.59 13.07
CA GLY A 197 -17.02 -1.70 14.42
C GLY A 197 -16.37 -0.73 15.39
N THR A 198 -16.98 -0.55 16.56
CA THR A 198 -16.33 0.21 17.64
C THR A 198 -15.06 -0.51 18.09
N TRP A 199 -14.14 0.21 18.76
CA TRP A 199 -12.94 -0.46 19.28
C TRP A 199 -13.28 -1.65 20.16
N LYS A 200 -14.32 -1.52 21.00
CA LYS A 200 -14.83 -2.60 21.83
C LYS A 200 -15.19 -3.87 21.03
N ASP A 201 -15.76 -3.70 19.82
CA ASP A 201 -16.18 -4.82 18.99
C ASP A 201 -15.00 -5.48 18.27
N VAL A 202 -13.98 -4.69 17.90
CA VAL A 202 -12.88 -5.15 17.05
C VAL A 202 -11.60 -5.51 17.79
N GLN A 203 -11.45 -5.13 19.07
CA GLN A 203 -10.21 -5.31 19.84
C GLN A 203 -9.70 -6.78 19.89
N GLY A 204 -10.58 -7.75 19.75
CA GLY A 204 -10.22 -9.17 19.63
C GLY A 204 -9.62 -9.58 18.28
N GLN A 205 -9.72 -8.75 17.25
CA GLN A 205 -9.13 -9.02 15.93
C GLN A 205 -7.62 -8.83 15.97
N LEU A 206 -6.88 -9.64 15.18
CA LEU A 206 -5.42 -9.55 15.13
C LEU A 206 -4.93 -8.13 14.82
N ALA A 207 -5.49 -7.48 13.79
CA ALA A 207 -5.09 -6.13 13.41
C ALA A 207 -5.32 -5.11 14.53
N ALA A 208 -6.42 -5.23 15.28
CA ALA A 208 -6.69 -4.35 16.43
C ALA A 208 -5.70 -4.60 17.57
N ARG A 209 -5.34 -5.85 17.85
CA ARG A 209 -4.30 -6.17 18.84
C ARG A 209 -2.95 -5.55 18.45
N LEU A 210 -2.52 -5.71 17.17
CA LEU A 210 -1.30 -5.09 16.68
C LEU A 210 -1.32 -3.56 16.86
N ILE A 211 -2.45 -2.90 16.60
CA ILE A 211 -2.61 -1.45 16.82
C ILE A 211 -2.53 -1.12 18.33
N GLY A 212 -3.14 -1.94 19.18
CA GLY A 212 -3.06 -1.80 20.65
C GLY A 212 -1.63 -1.90 21.17
N ASP A 213 -0.80 -2.75 20.56
CA ASP A 213 0.62 -2.92 20.89
C ASP A 213 1.51 -1.76 20.36
N GLY A 214 0.95 -0.85 19.55
CA GLY A 214 1.59 0.37 19.08
C GLY A 214 2.29 0.28 17.73
N PRO A 215 3.02 1.37 17.34
CA PRO A 215 3.61 1.49 16.00
C PRO A 215 4.61 0.40 15.65
N ALA A 216 5.41 -0.07 16.61
CA ALA A 216 6.40 -1.13 16.38
C ALA A 216 5.78 -2.45 15.93
N SER A 217 4.52 -2.72 16.31
CA SER A 217 3.80 -3.93 15.94
C SER A 217 2.91 -3.78 14.72
N SER A 218 2.33 -2.59 14.53
CA SER A 218 1.30 -2.35 13.51
C SER A 218 1.71 -1.40 12.38
N GLY A 219 2.69 -0.53 12.60
CA GLY A 219 2.96 0.62 11.75
C GLY A 219 1.95 1.77 11.90
N ILE A 220 1.03 1.70 12.88
CA ILE A 220 -0.03 2.69 13.06
C ILE A 220 0.28 3.61 14.24
N TYR A 221 0.29 4.92 13.99
CA TYR A 221 0.62 5.96 14.96
C TYR A 221 -0.61 6.45 15.72
N ALA A 222 -1.38 5.48 16.22
CA ALA A 222 -2.54 5.71 17.08
C ALA A 222 -2.75 4.53 18.02
N ARG A 223 -3.38 4.77 19.17
CA ARG A 223 -3.69 3.74 20.14
C ARG A 223 -5.00 4.06 20.87
N PHE A 224 -5.87 3.08 20.95
CA PHE A 224 -7.06 3.20 21.77
C PHE A 224 -6.72 2.94 23.24
N THR A 225 -7.21 3.82 24.12
CA THR A 225 -6.96 3.80 25.55
C THR A 225 -8.26 4.05 26.34
N GLY A 226 -8.16 4.00 27.67
CA GLY A 226 -9.32 4.13 28.53
C GLY A 226 -10.21 2.88 28.57
N ALA A 227 -11.32 2.95 29.31
CA ALA A 227 -12.26 1.85 29.41
C ALA A 227 -12.86 1.50 28.04
N ALA A 228 -12.73 0.24 27.63
CA ALA A 228 -13.20 -0.27 26.33
C ALA A 228 -12.74 0.53 25.10
N GLY A 229 -11.61 1.27 25.19
CA GLY A 229 -11.12 2.10 24.11
C GLY A 229 -11.90 3.40 23.92
N GLY A 230 -12.40 3.98 24.99
CA GLY A 230 -13.20 5.22 24.96
C GLY A 230 -12.42 6.48 24.58
N THR A 231 -11.09 6.38 24.42
CA THR A 231 -10.22 7.46 23.93
C THR A 231 -9.28 6.94 22.85
N LEU A 232 -8.86 7.84 21.95
CA LEU A 232 -7.93 7.57 20.88
C LEU A 232 -6.73 8.51 21.00
N ASP A 233 -5.58 7.97 21.40
CA ASP A 233 -4.32 8.70 21.42
C ASP A 233 -3.71 8.73 20.03
N LEU A 234 -3.33 9.92 19.57
CA LEU A 234 -2.63 10.17 18.32
C LEU A 234 -1.15 10.40 18.62
N LEU A 235 -0.28 9.73 17.86
CA LEU A 235 1.14 9.69 18.11
C LEU A 235 1.90 10.51 17.05
N ASP A 236 3.03 11.08 17.49
CA ASP A 236 4.02 11.71 16.62
C ASP A 236 4.87 10.63 15.90
N PRO A 237 5.75 11.01 14.94
CA PRO A 237 6.68 10.11 14.26
C PRO A 237 7.61 9.31 15.19
N LYS A 238 7.80 9.76 16.44
CA LYS A 238 8.63 9.08 17.44
C LYS A 238 7.83 8.16 18.35
N GLY A 239 6.50 8.13 18.19
CA GLY A 239 5.59 7.30 18.99
C GLY A 239 5.13 7.96 20.30
N HIS A 240 5.38 9.25 20.51
CA HIS A 240 4.87 9.98 21.68
C HIS A 240 3.44 10.44 21.44
N VAL A 241 2.62 10.42 22.49
CA VAL A 241 1.25 10.94 22.46
C VAL A 241 1.29 12.48 22.34
N VAL A 242 0.69 13.01 21.28
CA VAL A 242 0.60 14.46 21.03
C VAL A 242 -0.82 14.99 21.11
N ARG A 243 -1.82 14.09 21.04
CA ARG A 243 -3.23 14.45 21.18
C ARG A 243 -4.03 13.24 21.61
N THR A 244 -5.01 13.43 22.47
CA THR A 244 -6.01 12.43 22.83
C THR A 244 -7.39 12.90 22.39
N LEU A 245 -8.11 12.07 21.67
CA LEU A 245 -9.48 12.31 21.22
C LEU A 245 -10.43 11.47 22.08
N GLY A 246 -11.57 12.05 22.43
CA GLY A 246 -12.62 11.39 23.20
C GLY A 246 -13.71 10.79 22.31
N SER A 247 -14.96 10.88 22.80
CA SER A 247 -16.17 10.42 22.11
C SER A 247 -16.27 10.97 20.69
N GLY A 248 -16.77 10.15 19.76
CA GLY A 248 -16.92 10.48 18.34
C GLY A 248 -15.62 10.42 17.52
N ALA A 249 -14.51 9.94 18.11
CA ALA A 249 -13.28 9.77 17.38
C ALA A 249 -13.28 8.47 16.58
N GLY A 250 -12.91 8.55 15.29
CA GLY A 250 -12.78 7.42 14.39
C GLY A 250 -11.34 7.24 13.88
N LEU A 251 -11.02 6.02 13.42
CA LEU A 251 -9.74 5.67 12.82
C LEU A 251 -9.97 4.82 11.58
N ILE A 252 -9.31 5.21 10.48
CA ILE A 252 -9.12 4.37 9.30
C ILE A 252 -7.64 4.00 9.27
N ALA A 253 -7.34 2.71 9.38
CA ALA A 253 -5.98 2.19 9.38
C ALA A 253 -5.89 0.87 8.61
N ALA A 254 -4.71 0.56 8.10
CA ALA A 254 -4.41 -0.71 7.46
C ALA A 254 -3.11 -1.27 8.04
N THR A 255 -3.11 -2.56 8.36
CA THR A 255 -1.90 -3.27 8.80
C THR A 255 -1.90 -4.69 8.25
N ALA A 256 -0.76 -5.36 8.31
CA ALA A 256 -0.61 -6.74 7.87
C ALA A 256 0.39 -7.48 8.77
N GLN A 257 0.29 -8.80 8.82
CA GLN A 257 1.28 -9.64 9.49
C GLN A 257 2.05 -10.45 8.44
N GLY A 258 3.36 -10.27 8.39
CA GLY A 258 4.22 -10.96 7.44
C GLY A 258 3.82 -10.69 5.98
N SER A 259 3.57 -11.75 5.21
CA SER A 259 3.19 -11.67 3.80
C SER A 259 1.67 -11.74 3.55
N ALA A 260 0.85 -11.78 4.60
CA ALA A 260 -0.59 -11.84 4.49
C ALA A 260 -1.18 -10.59 3.80
N ALA A 261 -2.36 -10.73 3.20
CA ALA A 261 -3.11 -9.58 2.72
C ALA A 261 -3.45 -8.63 3.87
N PRO A 262 -3.45 -7.32 3.65
CA PRO A 262 -3.70 -6.36 4.71
C PRO A 262 -5.13 -6.44 5.25
N THR A 263 -5.26 -6.13 6.55
CA THR A 263 -6.54 -5.88 7.19
C THR A 263 -6.73 -4.37 7.34
N TRP A 264 -7.85 -3.89 6.87
CA TRP A 264 -8.29 -2.50 7.05
C TRP A 264 -9.27 -2.44 8.22
N LEU A 265 -9.04 -1.50 9.14
CA LEU A 265 -9.96 -1.21 10.24
C LEU A 265 -10.59 0.15 10.01
N ILE A 266 -11.93 0.18 10.11
CA ILE A 266 -12.73 1.39 10.21
C ILE A 266 -13.41 1.30 11.56
N THR A 267 -12.81 1.94 12.55
CA THR A 267 -13.17 1.78 13.96
C THR A 267 -13.28 3.13 14.65
N GLY A 268 -13.71 3.15 15.89
CA GLY A 268 -13.84 4.38 16.66
C GLY A 268 -14.07 4.13 18.13
N THR A 269 -14.00 5.19 18.93
CA THR A 269 -14.29 5.18 20.37
C THR A 269 -15.74 4.81 20.66
N ASP A 270 -16.62 5.07 19.70
CA ASP A 270 -18.06 4.78 19.74
C ASP A 270 -18.64 4.71 18.31
N ALA A 271 -19.95 4.49 18.18
CA ALA A 271 -20.62 4.38 16.88
C ALA A 271 -20.55 5.67 16.06
N ALA A 272 -20.48 6.83 16.70
CA ALA A 272 -20.33 8.12 15.99
C ALA A 272 -18.93 8.23 15.35
N GLY A 273 -17.89 7.80 16.07
CA GLY A 273 -16.53 7.71 15.54
C GLY A 273 -16.42 6.73 14.36
N VAL A 274 -17.04 5.56 14.45
CA VAL A 274 -17.09 4.60 13.33
C VAL A 274 -17.80 5.21 12.11
N SER A 275 -18.90 5.92 12.34
CA SER A 275 -19.64 6.60 11.26
C SER A 275 -18.81 7.71 10.60
N ALA A 276 -18.04 8.48 11.39
CA ALA A 276 -17.12 9.50 10.88
C ALA A 276 -16.01 8.86 10.03
N GLY A 277 -15.40 7.77 10.51
CA GLY A 277 -14.44 6.99 9.74
C GLY A 277 -15.02 6.47 8.43
N ALA A 278 -16.19 5.84 8.47
CA ALA A 278 -16.86 5.34 7.26
C ALA A 278 -17.15 6.48 6.25
N ALA A 279 -17.50 7.67 6.71
CA ALA A 279 -17.72 8.84 5.85
C ALA A 279 -16.42 9.40 5.24
N ALA A 280 -15.28 9.12 5.86
CA ALA A 280 -13.97 9.56 5.37
C ALA A 280 -13.31 8.56 4.40
N LEU A 281 -13.90 7.39 4.18
CA LEU A 281 -13.39 6.38 3.24
C LEU A 281 -13.61 6.84 1.79
N ALA A 282 -12.73 7.69 1.30
CA ALA A 282 -12.79 8.20 -0.07
C ALA A 282 -11.35 8.46 -0.58
N PRO A 283 -11.05 8.23 -1.89
CA PRO A 283 -9.70 8.42 -2.44
C PRO A 283 -9.11 9.79 -2.10
N ALA A 284 -9.85 10.87 -2.30
CA ALA A 284 -9.38 12.22 -2.06
C ALA A 284 -9.09 12.54 -0.58
N ARG A 285 -9.74 11.84 0.35
CA ARG A 285 -9.54 12.03 1.80
C ARG A 285 -8.40 11.21 2.36
N LEU A 286 -8.08 10.08 1.72
CA LEU A 286 -7.04 9.17 2.17
C LEU A 286 -5.71 9.39 1.46
N GLN A 287 -5.71 10.09 0.31
CA GLN A 287 -4.55 10.25 -0.54
C GLN A 287 -3.30 10.68 0.25
N ASN A 288 -2.23 9.90 0.10
CA ASN A 288 -0.94 10.11 0.74
C ASN A 288 -0.96 10.08 2.28
N HIS A 289 -1.95 9.47 2.92
CA HIS A 289 -1.97 9.30 4.37
C HIS A 289 -1.61 7.86 4.76
N PHE A 290 -0.82 7.71 5.81
CA PHE A 290 -0.45 6.39 6.32
C PHE A 290 -1.63 5.76 7.07
N ALA A 291 -2.30 6.53 7.90
CA ALA A 291 -3.59 6.24 8.49
C ALA A 291 -4.33 7.58 8.71
N LEU A 292 -5.62 7.53 9.03
CA LEU A 292 -6.42 8.73 9.21
C LEU A 292 -7.26 8.60 10.48
N ALA A 293 -7.03 9.50 11.46
CA ALA A 293 -7.96 9.72 12.54
C ALA A 293 -8.98 10.79 12.14
N VAL A 294 -10.21 10.65 12.63
CA VAL A 294 -11.32 11.55 12.29
C VAL A 294 -12.07 11.93 13.56
N GLN A 295 -12.38 13.20 13.73
CA GLN A 295 -13.28 13.66 14.79
C GLN A 295 -14.25 14.69 14.23
N GLY A 296 -15.53 14.33 14.18
CA GLY A 296 -16.54 15.13 13.47
C GLY A 296 -16.20 15.27 11.99
N ALA A 297 -16.02 16.51 11.52
CA ALA A 297 -15.61 16.82 10.14
C ALA A 297 -14.08 16.94 9.95
N THR A 298 -13.31 16.87 11.04
CA THR A 298 -11.85 17.08 11.01
C THR A 298 -11.12 15.79 10.71
N ASN A 299 -10.31 15.80 9.66
CA ASN A 299 -9.40 14.74 9.29
C ASN A 299 -8.00 15.04 9.89
N LEU A 300 -7.41 14.05 10.52
CA LEU A 300 -6.10 14.12 11.18
C LEU A 300 -5.21 13.00 10.61
N PRO A 301 -4.39 13.29 9.59
CA PRO A 301 -3.42 12.35 9.05
C PRO A 301 -2.44 11.88 10.14
N LEU A 302 -2.05 10.60 10.10
CA LEU A 302 -1.14 10.01 11.07
C LEU A 302 0.16 9.53 10.41
N PRO A 303 1.31 9.65 11.13
CA PRO A 303 1.47 10.26 12.47
C PRO A 303 1.10 11.74 12.49
N LEU A 304 0.72 12.24 13.66
CA LEU A 304 0.37 13.65 13.85
C LEU A 304 1.62 14.42 14.31
N GLU A 305 1.97 15.47 13.59
CA GLU A 305 3.05 16.35 14.00
C GLU A 305 2.73 17.01 15.36
N ALA A 306 3.73 17.10 16.24
CA ALA A 306 3.57 17.86 17.46
C ALA A 306 3.31 19.34 17.11
N ALA A 307 2.33 19.96 17.77
CA ALA A 307 2.14 21.40 17.62
C ALA A 307 3.42 22.11 18.06
N SER A 308 4.02 22.88 17.14
CA SER A 308 5.22 23.70 17.38
C SER A 308 4.90 24.87 18.29
#